data_ba6ca2e4b0341bd3a5733d963c2adfa3
#
_entry.id   ba6ca2e4b0341bd3a5733d963c2adfa3
#
_cell.length_a   1.000
_cell.length_b   1.000
_cell.length_c   1.000
_cell.angle_alpha   90.00
_cell.angle_beta   90.00
_cell.angle_gamma   90.00
#
_symmetry.space_group_name_H-M   'P 1'
#
loop_
_entity.id
_entity.type
_entity.pdbx_description
1 polymer ?
#
loop_
_entity_poly.entity_id
_entity_poly.type
_entity_poly.pdbx_seq_one_letter_code
_entity_poly.pdbx_strand_id
1 'polypeptide(L)'
;MAEERESLEALVGRLLRECGRTIACAESCTGGLLTSRLTDVAGSSAYVMGAVVSYTNEVKAALVGVHEATLKAFGAVSEETAREMAEGVRRAIPADIGVGITGIAGPGGATAEKPVGLVYIAVATAGAVYVERHIFDGVRTEVKRQSTEAALTMVRDLILDDSH
;
A
#
# COMPACT_ATOMS: atom_id res chain seq x y z
N MET A 1 -29.02 15.46 14.29
CA MET A 1 -27.99 15.48 13.27
C MET A 1 -27.14 14.21 13.40
N ALA A 2 -27.03 13.44 12.36
CA ALA A 2 -26.10 12.33 12.36
C ALA A 2 -24.68 12.90 12.42
N GLU A 3 -23.89 12.51 13.42
CA GLU A 3 -22.46 12.75 13.38
C GLU A 3 -21.92 12.07 12.11
N GLU A 4 -21.38 12.85 11.19
CA GLU A 4 -20.65 12.28 10.06
C GLU A 4 -19.49 11.47 10.65
N ARG A 5 -19.54 10.16 10.46
CA ARG A 5 -18.44 9.27 10.86
C ARG A 5 -17.21 9.69 10.06
N GLU A 6 -16.13 9.95 10.78
CA GLU A 6 -14.82 10.21 10.18
C GLU A 6 -14.47 9.05 9.22
N SER A 7 -14.14 9.37 7.97
CA SER A 7 -13.70 8.35 7.01
C SER A 7 -12.37 7.72 7.45
N LEU A 8 -12.08 6.52 6.95
CA LEU A 8 -10.82 5.85 7.31
C LEU A 8 -9.61 6.66 6.85
N GLU A 9 -9.64 7.25 5.66
CA GLU A 9 -8.56 8.12 5.16
C GLU A 9 -8.42 9.39 6.00
N ALA A 10 -9.50 9.95 6.49
CA ALA A 10 -9.46 11.12 7.38
C ALA A 10 -8.87 10.74 8.75
N LEU A 11 -9.25 9.59 9.29
CA LEU A 11 -8.69 9.07 10.53
C LEU A 11 -7.18 8.82 10.40
N VAL A 12 -6.75 8.15 9.35
CA VAL A 12 -5.32 7.89 9.09
C VAL A 12 -4.56 9.20 8.93
N GLY A 13 -5.11 10.15 8.18
CA GLY A 13 -4.51 11.48 8.00
C GLY A 13 -4.35 12.23 9.33
N ARG A 14 -5.36 12.20 10.18
CA ARG A 14 -5.30 12.79 11.51
C ARG A 14 -4.24 12.13 12.38
N LEU A 15 -4.18 10.81 12.40
CA LEU A 15 -3.17 10.05 13.15
C LEU A 15 -1.75 10.34 12.66
N LEU A 16 -1.52 10.38 11.37
CA LEU A 16 -0.22 10.74 10.78
C LEU A 16 0.21 12.14 11.21
N ARG A 17 -0.70 13.09 11.16
CA ARG A 17 -0.43 14.48 11.58
C ARG A 17 -0.11 14.56 13.05
N GLU A 18 -0.88 13.91 13.91
CA GLU A 18 -0.69 13.94 15.37
C GLU A 18 0.65 13.32 15.78
N CYS A 19 1.08 12.25 15.13
CA CYS A 19 2.37 11.61 15.43
C CYS A 19 3.56 12.20 14.66
N GLY A 20 3.31 13.14 13.74
CA GLY A 20 4.35 13.81 12.96
C GLY A 20 5.06 12.91 11.96
N ARG A 21 4.40 11.86 11.47
CA ARG A 21 4.97 10.91 10.51
C ARG A 21 4.50 11.18 9.08
N THR A 22 5.37 10.86 8.14
CA THR A 22 5.10 10.98 6.70
C THR A 22 4.93 9.61 6.06
N ILE A 23 4.25 9.58 4.92
CA ILE A 23 3.91 8.36 4.20
C ILE A 23 4.22 8.48 2.71
N ALA A 24 4.72 7.41 2.12
CA ALA A 24 4.89 7.23 0.68
C ALA A 24 4.36 5.86 0.26
N CYS A 25 3.80 5.77 -0.93
CA CYS A 25 3.15 4.55 -1.41
C CYS A 25 3.74 4.06 -2.73
N ALA A 26 3.94 2.74 -2.83
CA ALA A 26 4.22 2.05 -4.08
C ALA A 26 2.99 1.20 -4.42
N GLU A 27 2.29 1.57 -5.49
CA GLU A 27 1.05 0.93 -5.87
C GLU A 27 1.20 0.21 -7.21
N SER A 28 0.72 -1.02 -7.30
CA SER A 28 0.65 -1.77 -8.54
C SER A 28 -0.81 -1.95 -8.96
N CYS A 29 -1.50 -2.99 -8.49
CA CYS A 29 -2.87 -3.26 -8.90
C CYS A 29 -3.87 -2.16 -8.51
N THR A 30 -3.59 -1.35 -7.52
CA THR A 30 -4.44 -0.24 -7.10
C THR A 30 -4.30 1.02 -7.96
N GLY A 31 -3.21 1.12 -8.73
CA GLY A 31 -3.02 2.16 -9.75
C GLY A 31 -3.03 3.60 -9.27
N GLY A 32 -2.72 3.85 -8.00
CA GLY A 32 -2.74 5.17 -7.37
C GLY A 32 -3.96 5.43 -6.49
N LEU A 33 -4.87 4.48 -6.36
CA LEU A 33 -6.12 4.66 -5.59
C LEU A 33 -5.85 4.91 -4.10
N LEU A 34 -4.86 4.26 -3.50
CA LEU A 34 -4.52 4.51 -2.09
C LEU A 34 -4.05 5.96 -1.90
N THR A 35 -3.15 6.41 -2.74
CA THR A 35 -2.64 7.79 -2.70
C THR A 35 -3.75 8.79 -2.97
N SER A 36 -4.64 8.49 -3.91
CA SER A 36 -5.82 9.31 -4.18
C SER A 36 -6.70 9.46 -2.94
N ARG A 37 -6.99 8.37 -2.25
CA ARG A 37 -7.78 8.39 -1.01
C ARG A 37 -7.09 9.21 0.08
N LEU A 38 -5.79 9.04 0.27
CA LEU A 38 -5.02 9.82 1.25
C LEU A 38 -5.08 11.32 0.95
N THR A 39 -5.03 11.69 -0.32
CA THR A 39 -5.04 13.09 -0.76
C THR A 39 -6.44 13.68 -0.91
N ASP A 40 -7.50 12.89 -0.78
CA ASP A 40 -8.87 13.39 -0.64
C ASP A 40 -9.08 14.21 0.65
N VAL A 41 -8.18 14.02 1.61
CA VAL A 41 -8.23 14.75 2.89
C VAL A 41 -7.52 16.09 2.76
N ALA A 42 -8.21 17.16 3.06
CA ALA A 42 -7.63 18.52 3.06
C ALA A 42 -6.46 18.56 4.06
N GLY A 43 -5.34 19.16 3.65
CA GLY A 43 -4.14 19.27 4.47
C GLY A 43 -3.22 18.03 4.41
N SER A 44 -3.50 17.09 3.52
CA SER A 44 -2.72 15.87 3.36
C SER A 44 -1.26 16.11 2.96
N SER A 45 -0.94 17.27 2.40
CA SER A 45 0.46 17.65 2.09
C SER A 45 1.37 17.71 3.32
N ALA A 46 0.80 17.76 4.51
CA ALA A 46 1.58 17.72 5.75
C ALA A 46 2.18 16.33 6.02
N TYR A 47 1.64 15.26 5.43
CA TYR A 47 2.08 13.88 5.68
C TYR A 47 2.28 13.02 4.44
N VAL A 48 1.60 13.31 3.33
CA VAL A 48 1.80 12.55 2.08
C VAL A 48 3.00 13.14 1.34
N MET A 49 4.06 12.35 1.22
CA MET A 49 5.29 12.78 0.53
C MET A 49 5.21 12.54 -0.97
N GLY A 50 4.59 11.47 -1.39
CA GLY A 50 4.47 11.10 -2.78
C GLY A 50 4.18 9.61 -2.95
N ALA A 51 4.17 9.18 -4.21
CA ALA A 51 3.90 7.78 -4.55
C ALA A 51 4.52 7.42 -5.89
N VAL A 52 4.72 6.12 -6.09
CA VAL A 52 5.10 5.54 -7.38
C VAL A 52 4.02 4.51 -7.75
N VAL A 53 3.41 4.69 -8.91
CA VAL A 53 2.60 3.64 -9.52
C VAL A 53 3.55 2.72 -10.26
N SER A 54 4.01 1.68 -9.57
CA SER A 54 4.99 0.70 -10.06
C SER A 54 4.26 -0.50 -10.67
N TYR A 55 3.63 -0.24 -11.82
CA TYR A 55 2.69 -1.20 -12.42
C TYR A 55 3.40 -2.38 -13.09
N THR A 56 4.52 -2.13 -13.77
CA THR A 56 5.32 -3.16 -14.43
C THR A 56 6.49 -3.62 -13.54
N ASN A 57 7.06 -4.79 -13.86
CA ASN A 57 8.25 -5.29 -13.17
C ASN A 57 9.44 -4.36 -13.37
N GLU A 58 9.58 -3.80 -14.56
CA GLU A 58 10.65 -2.85 -14.89
C GLU A 58 10.60 -1.62 -14.00
N VAL A 59 9.41 -1.06 -13.77
CA VAL A 59 9.22 0.11 -12.90
C VAL A 59 9.40 -0.27 -11.42
N LYS A 60 8.93 -1.45 -11.00
CA LYS A 60 9.20 -1.95 -9.64
C LYS A 60 10.70 -2.00 -9.35
N ALA A 61 11.48 -2.51 -10.28
CA ALA A 61 12.94 -2.59 -10.12
C ALA A 61 13.59 -1.21 -10.21
N ALA A 62 13.24 -0.41 -11.22
CA ALA A 62 13.91 0.85 -11.49
C ALA A 62 13.62 1.94 -10.47
N LEU A 63 12.38 2.07 -9.99
CA LEU A 63 11.96 3.21 -9.17
C LEU A 63 11.82 2.88 -7.67
N VAL A 64 11.47 1.66 -7.32
CA VAL A 64 11.30 1.29 -5.91
C VAL A 64 12.22 0.17 -5.46
N GLY A 65 13.18 -0.20 -6.29
CA GLY A 65 14.29 -1.06 -5.90
C GLY A 65 13.92 -2.51 -5.62
N VAL A 66 12.84 -3.01 -6.21
CA VAL A 66 12.52 -4.44 -6.15
C VAL A 66 13.61 -5.21 -6.91
N HIS A 67 14.19 -6.22 -6.29
CA HIS A 67 15.27 -6.98 -6.90
C HIS A 67 14.74 -7.87 -8.03
N GLU A 68 15.46 -7.89 -9.14
CA GLU A 68 15.12 -8.78 -10.27
C GLU A 68 15.09 -10.25 -9.86
N ALA A 69 15.99 -10.64 -8.96
CA ALA A 69 16.02 -11.99 -8.39
C ALA A 69 14.71 -12.33 -7.63
N THR A 70 14.14 -11.37 -6.91
CA THR A 70 12.86 -11.54 -6.22
C THR A 70 11.71 -11.71 -7.20
N LEU A 71 11.67 -10.86 -8.22
CA LEU A 71 10.64 -10.96 -9.27
C LEU A 71 10.72 -12.28 -10.02
N LYS A 72 11.93 -12.78 -10.29
CA LYS A 72 12.14 -14.04 -10.97
C LYS A 72 11.76 -15.25 -10.11
N ALA A 73 12.09 -15.23 -8.82
CA ALA A 73 11.88 -16.34 -7.91
C ALA A 73 10.43 -16.43 -7.41
N PHE A 74 9.81 -15.32 -7.07
CA PHE A 74 8.51 -15.24 -6.40
C PHE A 74 7.41 -14.58 -7.25
N GLY A 75 7.79 -13.85 -8.29
CA GLY A 75 6.87 -13.10 -9.13
C GLY A 75 6.47 -11.75 -8.54
N ALA A 76 5.77 -10.97 -9.35
CA ALA A 76 5.31 -9.65 -8.96
C ALA A 76 4.29 -9.67 -7.83
N VAL A 77 3.44 -10.69 -7.77
CA VAL A 77 2.42 -10.87 -6.74
C VAL A 77 2.93 -11.86 -5.70
N SER A 78 3.59 -11.35 -4.68
CA SER A 78 4.20 -12.14 -3.62
C SER A 78 4.44 -11.29 -2.38
N GLU A 79 4.59 -11.96 -1.24
CA GLU A 79 4.97 -11.30 0.02
C GLU A 79 6.30 -10.57 -0.13
N GLU A 80 7.28 -11.23 -0.76
CA GLU A 80 8.62 -10.69 -0.96
C GLU A 80 8.62 -9.43 -1.80
N THR A 81 7.87 -9.41 -2.88
CA THR A 81 7.75 -8.21 -3.74
C THR A 81 7.03 -7.07 -3.01
N ALA A 82 5.94 -7.34 -2.30
CA ALA A 82 5.24 -6.32 -1.52
C ALA A 82 6.15 -5.70 -0.46
N ARG A 83 6.92 -6.52 0.23
CA ARG A 83 7.90 -6.10 1.23
C ARG A 83 8.96 -5.16 0.63
N GLU A 84 9.55 -5.57 -0.48
CA GLU A 84 10.57 -4.76 -1.16
C GLU A 84 9.99 -3.46 -1.74
N MET A 85 8.74 -3.48 -2.22
CA MET A 85 8.06 -2.27 -2.66
C MET A 85 7.87 -1.26 -1.51
N ALA A 86 7.41 -1.71 -0.36
CA ALA A 86 7.20 -0.86 0.81
C ALA A 86 8.52 -0.27 1.33
N GLU A 87 9.54 -1.09 1.48
CA GLU A 87 10.87 -0.64 1.91
C GLU A 87 11.50 0.29 0.87
N GLY A 88 11.37 -0.07 -0.41
CA GLY A 88 11.97 0.67 -1.51
C GLY A 88 11.36 2.05 -1.71
N VAL A 89 10.03 2.18 -1.65
CA VAL A 89 9.37 3.48 -1.78
C VAL A 89 9.67 4.40 -0.60
N ARG A 90 9.78 3.84 0.59
CA ARG A 90 10.15 4.58 1.78
C ARG A 90 11.53 5.24 1.64
N ARG A 91 12.45 4.58 0.95
CA ARG A 91 13.80 5.12 0.66
C ARG A 91 13.82 6.05 -0.55
N ALA A 92 13.12 5.67 -1.63
CA ALA A 92 13.10 6.45 -2.87
C ALA A 92 12.41 7.80 -2.69
N ILE A 93 11.36 7.83 -1.91
CA ILE A 93 10.67 9.05 -1.46
C ILE A 93 10.84 9.08 0.06
N PRO A 94 11.82 9.83 0.60
CA PRO A 94 12.11 9.76 2.03
C PRO A 94 10.87 10.00 2.88
N ALA A 95 10.41 8.95 3.55
CA ALA A 95 9.22 8.98 4.38
C ALA A 95 9.40 8.05 5.59
N ASP A 96 8.62 8.29 6.63
CA ASP A 96 8.65 7.45 7.83
C ASP A 96 7.98 6.10 7.59
N ILE A 97 6.92 6.09 6.80
CA ILE A 97 6.13 4.91 6.47
C ILE A 97 6.10 4.71 4.95
N GLY A 98 6.42 3.51 4.51
CA GLY A 98 6.25 3.08 3.13
C GLY A 98 5.17 2.01 3.02
N VAL A 99 4.30 2.12 2.04
CA VAL A 99 3.26 1.11 1.75
C VAL A 99 3.52 0.51 0.38
N GLY A 100 3.48 -0.81 0.28
CA GLY A 100 3.58 -1.54 -0.98
C GLY A 100 2.34 -2.40 -1.22
N ILE A 101 1.72 -2.28 -2.39
CA ILE A 101 0.55 -3.07 -2.75
C ILE A 101 0.80 -3.73 -4.11
N THR A 102 0.70 -5.05 -4.14
CA THR A 102 0.79 -5.83 -5.38
C THR A 102 -0.26 -6.94 -5.37
N GLY A 103 -0.91 -7.18 -6.50
CA GLY A 103 -1.99 -8.14 -6.53
C GLY A 103 -2.58 -8.37 -7.92
N ILE A 104 -3.58 -9.23 -7.94
CA ILE A 104 -4.34 -9.62 -9.14
C ILE A 104 -5.77 -9.10 -8.99
N ALA A 105 -6.04 -7.96 -9.63
CA ALA A 105 -7.36 -7.33 -9.57
C ALA A 105 -8.41 -8.09 -10.39
N GLY A 106 -8.00 -8.82 -11.42
CA GLY A 106 -8.88 -9.55 -12.31
C GLY A 106 -9.49 -8.67 -13.42
N PRO A 107 -10.31 -9.28 -14.30
CA PRO A 107 -10.68 -10.71 -14.34
C PRO A 107 -9.55 -11.64 -14.80
N GLY A 108 -8.52 -11.10 -15.47
CA GLY A 108 -7.36 -11.86 -15.93
C GLY A 108 -6.22 -11.88 -14.91
N GLY A 109 -5.12 -12.53 -15.30
CA GLY A 109 -3.87 -12.55 -14.54
C GLY A 109 -3.73 -13.69 -13.54
N ALA A 110 -4.79 -14.45 -13.28
CA ALA A 110 -4.73 -15.57 -12.36
C ALA A 110 -3.91 -16.74 -12.93
N THR A 111 -3.25 -17.44 -12.01
CA THR A 111 -2.58 -18.72 -12.27
C THR A 111 -3.20 -19.80 -11.37
N ALA A 112 -2.75 -21.07 -11.54
CA ALA A 112 -3.22 -22.17 -10.70
C ALA A 112 -2.94 -21.91 -9.20
N GLU A 113 -1.86 -21.21 -8.90
CA GLU A 113 -1.39 -20.96 -7.54
C GLU A 113 -1.79 -19.56 -7.02
N LYS A 114 -2.07 -18.61 -7.91
CA LYS A 114 -2.37 -17.22 -7.57
C LYS A 114 -3.72 -16.82 -8.17
N PRO A 115 -4.80 -16.87 -7.36
CA PRO A 115 -6.14 -16.57 -7.86
C PRO A 115 -6.39 -15.07 -8.05
N VAL A 116 -7.43 -14.74 -8.82
CA VAL A 116 -7.97 -13.37 -8.87
C VAL A 116 -8.37 -12.95 -7.45
N GLY A 117 -8.05 -11.72 -7.10
CA GLY A 117 -8.30 -11.16 -5.77
C GLY A 117 -7.15 -11.33 -4.80
N LEU A 118 -6.12 -12.11 -5.15
CA LEU A 118 -4.92 -12.24 -4.33
C LEU A 118 -4.16 -10.92 -4.32
N VAL A 119 -4.00 -10.35 -3.13
CA VAL A 119 -3.28 -9.08 -2.92
C VAL A 119 -2.37 -9.21 -1.69
N TYR A 120 -1.14 -8.78 -1.84
CA TYR A 120 -0.20 -8.60 -0.75
C TYR A 120 -0.02 -7.11 -0.46
N ILE A 121 -0.11 -6.75 0.80
CA ILE A 121 0.04 -5.38 1.28
C ILE A 121 1.13 -5.36 2.35
N ALA A 122 2.15 -4.53 2.14
CA ALA A 122 3.23 -4.36 3.10
C ALA A 122 3.26 -2.92 3.61
N VAL A 123 3.56 -2.76 4.89
CA VAL A 123 3.79 -1.47 5.52
C VAL A 123 5.15 -1.53 6.21
N ALA A 124 6.05 -0.64 5.80
CA ALA A 124 7.42 -0.58 6.29
C ALA A 124 7.67 0.68 7.10
N THR A 125 8.40 0.53 8.17
CA THR A 125 9.01 1.61 8.96
C THR A 125 10.52 1.43 8.99
N ALA A 126 11.25 2.30 9.68
CA ALA A 126 12.71 2.16 9.85
C ALA A 126 13.10 0.84 10.52
N GLY A 127 12.26 0.31 11.41
CA GLY A 127 12.59 -0.84 12.25
C GLY A 127 11.86 -2.14 11.91
N ALA A 128 10.84 -2.10 11.05
CA ALA A 128 9.99 -3.26 10.82
C ALA A 128 9.25 -3.20 9.49
N VAL A 129 8.85 -4.37 9.00
CA VAL A 129 7.94 -4.51 7.85
C VAL A 129 6.86 -5.51 8.21
N TYR A 130 5.62 -5.13 7.99
CA TYR A 130 4.45 -5.98 8.19
C TYR A 130 3.82 -6.27 6.84
N VAL A 131 3.47 -7.53 6.58
CA VAL A 131 2.83 -7.95 5.33
C VAL A 131 1.56 -8.71 5.64
N GLU A 132 0.49 -8.38 4.94
CA GLU A 132 -0.76 -9.14 4.94
C GLU A 132 -1.05 -9.70 3.55
N ARG A 133 -1.58 -10.92 3.55
CA ARG A 133 -2.05 -11.60 2.35
C ARG A 133 -3.57 -11.63 2.39
N HIS A 134 -4.21 -11.17 1.32
CA HIS A 134 -5.66 -11.17 1.19
C HIS A 134 -6.09 -11.88 -0.09
N ILE A 135 -7.28 -12.47 -0.06
CA ILE A 135 -8.02 -12.88 -1.27
C ILE A 135 -9.36 -12.16 -1.22
N PHE A 136 -9.47 -11.10 -2.00
CA PHE A 136 -10.68 -10.28 -2.05
C PHE A 136 -11.65 -10.80 -3.09
N ASP A 137 -12.94 -10.80 -2.75
CA ASP A 137 -14.01 -11.12 -3.66
C ASP A 137 -14.46 -9.89 -4.45
N GLY A 138 -15.06 -10.11 -5.60
CA GLY A 138 -15.68 -9.07 -6.40
C GLY A 138 -14.94 -8.77 -7.70
N VAL A 139 -15.47 -7.81 -8.44
CA VAL A 139 -14.90 -7.36 -9.70
C VAL A 139 -13.65 -6.50 -9.47
N ARG A 140 -12.93 -6.21 -10.53
CA ARG A 140 -11.64 -5.48 -10.50
C ARG A 140 -11.66 -4.22 -9.62
N THR A 141 -12.67 -3.36 -9.78
CA THR A 141 -12.78 -2.12 -8.99
C THR A 141 -13.03 -2.38 -7.52
N GLU A 142 -13.75 -3.44 -7.17
CA GLU A 142 -13.97 -3.86 -5.78
C GLU A 142 -12.69 -4.41 -5.14
N VAL A 143 -11.91 -5.19 -5.88
CA VAL A 143 -10.60 -5.68 -5.39
C VAL A 143 -9.67 -4.50 -5.10
N LYS A 144 -9.63 -3.51 -6.00
CA LYS A 144 -8.83 -2.28 -5.80
C LYS A 144 -9.28 -1.52 -4.56
N ARG A 145 -10.57 -1.30 -4.40
CA ARG A 145 -11.15 -0.58 -3.25
C ARG A 145 -10.83 -1.29 -1.93
N GLN A 146 -11.08 -2.61 -1.87
CA GLN A 146 -10.80 -3.40 -0.67
C GLN A 146 -9.31 -3.42 -0.32
N SER A 147 -8.43 -3.42 -1.32
CA SER A 147 -6.98 -3.35 -1.12
C SER A 147 -6.58 -2.05 -0.44
N THR A 148 -7.15 -0.93 -0.86
CA THR A 148 -6.85 0.37 -0.22
C THR A 148 -7.43 0.45 1.18
N GLU A 149 -8.60 -0.12 1.40
CA GLU A 149 -9.22 -0.21 2.74
C GLU A 149 -8.32 -0.99 3.70
N ALA A 150 -7.83 -2.15 3.28
CA ALA A 150 -6.92 -2.97 4.07
C ALA A 150 -5.59 -2.24 4.35
N ALA A 151 -5.03 -1.56 3.36
CA ALA A 151 -3.79 -0.80 3.52
C ALA A 151 -3.94 0.34 4.54
N LEU A 152 -5.02 1.10 4.46
CA LEU A 152 -5.32 2.17 5.42
C LEU A 152 -5.51 1.61 6.83
N THR A 153 -6.17 0.47 6.96
CA THR A 153 -6.34 -0.23 8.23
C THR A 153 -5.01 -0.64 8.84
N MET A 154 -4.10 -1.18 8.03
CA MET A 154 -2.75 -1.55 8.49
C MET A 154 -1.96 -0.33 8.98
N VAL A 155 -2.02 0.78 8.26
CA VAL A 155 -1.35 2.03 8.67
C VAL A 155 -1.94 2.56 9.97
N ARG A 156 -3.26 2.59 10.10
CA ARG A 156 -3.95 2.98 11.35
C ARG A 156 -3.47 2.15 12.52
N ASP A 157 -3.49 0.84 12.38
CA ASP A 157 -3.13 -0.09 13.46
C ASP A 157 -1.67 0.05 13.84
N LEU A 158 -0.78 0.23 12.86
CA LEU A 158 0.64 0.49 13.12
C LEU A 158 0.84 1.75 13.99
N ILE A 159 0.18 2.84 13.64
CA ILE A 159 0.32 4.10 14.38
C ILE A 159 -0.24 3.97 15.79
N LEU A 160 -1.39 3.33 15.95
CA LEU A 160 -2.03 3.12 17.25
C LEU A 160 -1.20 2.20 18.16
N ASP A 161 -0.61 1.14 17.59
CA ASP A 161 0.26 0.23 18.34
C ASP A 161 1.54 0.92 18.82
N ASP A 162 2.14 1.77 17.99
CA ASP A 162 3.35 2.54 18.35
C ASP A 162 3.09 3.61 19.40
N SER A 163 1.84 3.96 19.66
CA SER A 163 1.45 4.99 20.65
C SER A 163 1.34 4.45 22.09
N HIS A 164 1.58 3.15 22.29
CA HIS A 164 1.51 2.48 23.59
C HIS A 164 2.87 2.10 24.14
#